data_ae9925e3a7e2aedfa11991087eb3ad98
#
_entry.id   ae9925e3a7e2aedfa11991087eb3ad98
#
_cell.length_a   1.000
_cell.length_b   1.000
_cell.length_c   1.000
_cell.angle_alpha   90.00
_cell.angle_beta   90.00
_cell.angle_gamma   90.00
#
_symmetry.space_group_name_H-M   'P 1'
#
loop_
_entity.id
_entity.type
_entity.pdbx_description
1 polymer ?
#
loop_
_entity_poly.entity_id
_entity_poly.type
_entity_poly.pdbx_seq_one_letter_code
_entity_poly.pdbx_strand_id
1 'polypeptide(L)'
;MASETKDMKILKAFATRPDKKDLVPDNNALLKIFCSLVIIVLICIAIGHYAFKNGELTCDHYILNTYLYVILAIVLIFMVILLNDRYGILHRLLDFFFYKASNPLLSFLFMLVLIIGLSYAIVHIPPQNIIASNAVWLLLVMLISLILIPSIYFGRVSGAVGMAGLITVAVVVATGLVGYYYGDTLITFDWDYYLTWALIAWIVIFILGRFMVTTPTEMINFIYIMAIASLIIFVLLLVSYFKTLKQNANKCVDGQVIPNYPLESWSLVIKMVNVFVDMIRILGIRRMRR
;
A
#
# COMPACT_ATOMS: atom_id res chain seq x y z
N MET A 1 -34.23 -4.71 -11.07
CA MET A 1 -34.36 -5.59 -9.89
C MET A 1 -33.17 -6.55 -9.71
N ALA A 2 -32.84 -7.49 -10.62
CA ALA A 2 -31.74 -8.44 -10.38
C ALA A 2 -30.33 -7.80 -10.31
N SER A 3 -30.06 -6.75 -11.09
CA SER A 3 -28.79 -5.98 -11.06
C SER A 3 -28.66 -5.21 -9.75
N GLU A 4 -29.72 -4.57 -9.31
CA GLU A 4 -29.75 -3.75 -8.09
C GLU A 4 -29.53 -4.59 -6.82
N THR A 5 -30.02 -5.85 -6.80
CA THR A 5 -29.74 -6.79 -5.70
C THR A 5 -28.30 -7.26 -5.66
N LYS A 6 -27.62 -7.43 -6.81
CA LYS A 6 -26.19 -7.77 -6.85
C LYS A 6 -25.32 -6.59 -6.40
N ASP A 7 -25.62 -5.39 -6.87
CA ASP A 7 -24.88 -4.19 -6.51
C ASP A 7 -25.02 -3.88 -5.00
N MET A 8 -26.21 -4.10 -4.41
CA MET A 8 -26.39 -3.98 -2.96
C MET A 8 -25.52 -4.99 -2.18
N LYS A 9 -25.38 -6.24 -2.69
CA LYS A 9 -24.47 -7.23 -2.07
C LYS A 9 -23.01 -6.79 -2.13
N ILE A 10 -22.59 -6.20 -3.24
CA ILE A 10 -21.22 -5.68 -3.39
C ILE A 10 -20.97 -4.55 -2.37
N LEU A 11 -21.86 -3.57 -2.26
CA LEU A 11 -21.74 -2.50 -1.29
C LEU A 11 -21.73 -3.03 0.15
N LYS A 12 -22.57 -4.00 0.46
CA LYS A 12 -22.58 -4.65 1.77
C LYS A 12 -21.24 -5.35 2.04
N ALA A 13 -20.62 -6.00 1.06
CA ALA A 13 -19.31 -6.62 1.22
C ALA A 13 -18.17 -5.60 1.47
N PHE A 14 -18.30 -4.36 0.98
CA PHE A 14 -17.37 -3.28 1.33
C PHE A 14 -17.64 -2.72 2.75
N ALA A 15 -18.90 -2.65 3.17
CA ALA A 15 -19.32 -1.95 4.37
C ALA A 15 -19.39 -2.83 5.62
N THR A 16 -19.50 -4.14 5.47
CA THR A 16 -19.63 -5.07 6.59
C THR A 16 -18.34 -5.86 6.82
N ARG A 17 -17.93 -5.89 8.09
CA ARG A 17 -16.90 -6.81 8.51
C ARG A 17 -17.44 -8.24 8.38
N PRO A 18 -16.71 -9.17 7.74
CA PRO A 18 -17.11 -10.57 7.68
C PRO A 18 -17.19 -11.15 9.11
N ASP A 19 -18.22 -11.93 9.40
CA ASP A 19 -18.31 -12.66 10.65
C ASP A 19 -17.16 -13.67 10.76
N LYS A 20 -16.77 -14.01 12.02
CA LYS A 20 -15.74 -15.05 12.25
C LYS A 20 -16.05 -16.37 11.55
N LYS A 21 -17.33 -16.66 11.29
CA LYS A 21 -17.80 -17.85 10.57
C LYS A 21 -17.52 -17.80 9.07
N ASP A 22 -17.43 -16.60 8.49
CA ASP A 22 -17.16 -16.38 7.07
C ASP A 22 -15.66 -16.39 6.75
N LEU A 23 -14.83 -16.22 7.78
CA LEU A 23 -13.38 -16.36 7.68
C LEU A 23 -13.06 -17.85 7.80
N VAL A 24 -12.72 -18.47 6.68
CA VAL A 24 -12.26 -19.87 6.66
C VAL A 24 -11.15 -20.04 7.70
N PRO A 25 -11.32 -20.91 8.71
CA PRO A 25 -10.27 -21.10 9.72
C PRO A 25 -9.01 -21.62 9.02
N ASP A 26 -7.99 -20.79 9.01
CA ASP A 26 -6.69 -21.17 8.45
C ASP A 26 -5.98 -22.09 9.46
N ASN A 27 -6.09 -23.39 9.25
CA ASN A 27 -5.47 -24.39 10.11
C ASN A 27 -3.94 -24.25 10.21
N ASN A 28 -3.34 -23.57 9.21
CA ASN A 28 -1.90 -23.31 9.12
C ASN A 28 -1.51 -21.89 9.57
N ALA A 29 -2.43 -21.13 10.17
CA ALA A 29 -2.15 -19.74 10.57
C ALA A 29 -0.93 -19.61 11.50
N LEU A 30 -0.78 -20.50 12.48
CA LEU A 30 0.36 -20.51 13.39
C LEU A 30 1.68 -20.76 12.65
N LEU A 31 1.69 -21.72 11.70
CA LEU A 31 2.85 -21.99 10.87
C LEU A 31 3.21 -20.77 10.01
N LYS A 32 2.22 -20.12 9.40
CA LYS A 32 2.42 -18.90 8.62
C LYS A 32 2.97 -17.75 9.44
N ILE A 33 2.46 -17.54 10.66
CA ILE A 33 2.98 -16.54 11.60
C ILE A 33 4.44 -16.87 11.97
N PHE A 34 4.74 -18.13 12.30
CA PHE A 34 6.10 -18.56 12.62
C PHE A 34 7.05 -18.35 11.43
N CYS A 35 6.67 -18.79 10.23
CA CYS A 35 7.46 -18.56 9.01
C CYS A 35 7.67 -17.07 8.75
N SER A 36 6.66 -16.23 8.95
CA SER A 36 6.79 -14.77 8.80
C SER A 36 7.80 -14.18 9.79
N LEU A 37 7.79 -14.62 11.05
CA LEU A 37 8.77 -14.20 12.05
C LEU A 37 10.20 -14.59 11.64
N VAL A 38 10.40 -15.82 11.18
CA VAL A 38 11.72 -16.28 10.71
C VAL A 38 12.18 -15.42 9.53
N ILE A 39 11.31 -15.15 8.56
CA ILE A 39 11.62 -14.30 7.41
C ILE A 39 11.98 -12.87 7.86
N ILE A 40 11.24 -12.28 8.80
CA ILE A 40 11.54 -10.96 9.37
C ILE A 40 12.95 -10.94 9.97
N VAL A 41 13.30 -11.94 10.79
CA VAL A 41 14.62 -12.02 11.40
C VAL A 41 15.71 -12.12 10.34
N LEU A 42 15.54 -12.97 9.31
CA LEU A 42 16.51 -13.11 8.23
C LEU A 42 16.69 -11.80 7.43
N ILE A 43 15.59 -11.09 7.15
CA ILE A 43 15.66 -9.79 6.46
C ILE A 43 16.35 -8.75 7.35
N CYS A 44 16.06 -8.69 8.65
CA CYS A 44 16.72 -7.78 9.57
C CYS A 44 18.23 -8.03 9.65
N ILE A 45 18.66 -9.31 9.67
CA ILE A 45 20.08 -9.67 9.59
C ILE A 45 20.69 -9.20 8.26
N ALA A 46 20.00 -9.43 7.14
CA ALA A 46 20.46 -8.97 5.83
C ALA A 46 20.59 -7.44 5.76
N ILE A 47 19.59 -6.70 6.26
CA ILE A 47 19.66 -5.23 6.36
C ILE A 47 20.85 -4.82 7.23
N GLY A 48 21.05 -5.44 8.39
CA GLY A 48 22.20 -5.15 9.27
C GLY A 48 23.55 -5.38 8.58
N HIS A 49 23.62 -6.37 7.69
CA HIS A 49 24.85 -6.71 6.97
C HIS A 49 25.12 -5.81 5.75
N TYR A 50 24.09 -5.51 4.96
CA TYR A 50 24.24 -4.80 3.68
C TYR A 50 24.02 -3.29 3.77
N ALA A 51 23.18 -2.81 4.69
CA ALA A 51 22.87 -1.38 4.81
C ALA A 51 23.83 -0.62 5.71
N PHE A 52 24.63 -1.32 6.54
CA PHE A 52 25.52 -0.70 7.51
C PHE A 52 26.96 -1.13 7.32
N LYS A 53 27.88 -0.14 7.42
CA LYS A 53 29.31 -0.35 7.41
C LYS A 53 29.92 0.50 8.52
N ASN A 54 30.60 -0.14 9.46
CA ASN A 54 31.17 0.54 10.65
C ASN A 54 30.14 1.33 11.50
N GLY A 55 28.87 0.89 11.50
CA GLY A 55 27.77 1.54 12.23
C GLY A 55 27.09 2.70 11.49
N GLU A 56 27.55 3.05 10.30
CA GLU A 56 26.95 4.08 9.44
C GLU A 56 26.23 3.46 8.23
N LEU A 57 25.25 4.18 7.71
CA LEU A 57 24.55 3.79 6.49
C LEU A 57 25.50 3.87 5.30
N THR A 58 25.54 2.81 4.47
CA THR A 58 26.39 2.73 3.27
C THR A 58 25.58 2.84 1.99
N CYS A 59 26.16 3.44 0.96
CA CYS A 59 25.61 3.46 -0.40
C CYS A 59 25.83 2.13 -1.16
N ASP A 60 26.67 1.25 -0.60
CA ASP A 60 26.87 -0.08 -1.16
C ASP A 60 25.53 -0.82 -1.23
N HIS A 61 25.23 -1.41 -2.39
CA HIS A 61 23.97 -2.13 -2.60
C HIS A 61 22.68 -1.31 -2.34
N TYR A 62 22.67 -0.01 -2.64
CA TYR A 62 21.54 0.91 -2.38
C TYR A 62 20.18 0.34 -2.78
N ILE A 63 20.06 -0.15 -4.02
CA ILE A 63 18.81 -0.71 -4.55
C ILE A 63 18.41 -1.98 -3.77
N LEU A 64 19.37 -2.88 -3.50
CA LEU A 64 19.10 -4.09 -2.71
C LEU A 64 18.58 -3.75 -1.31
N ASN A 65 19.22 -2.80 -0.63
CA ASN A 65 18.81 -2.38 0.70
C ASN A 65 17.40 -1.77 0.71
N THR A 66 17.06 -0.96 -0.29
CA THR A 66 15.69 -0.43 -0.46
C THR A 66 14.70 -1.58 -0.61
N TYR A 67 14.99 -2.59 -1.43
CA TYR A 67 14.12 -3.74 -1.61
C TYR A 67 14.01 -4.62 -0.35
N LEU A 68 15.07 -4.78 0.44
CA LEU A 68 15.00 -5.49 1.71
C LEU A 68 14.00 -4.82 2.67
N TYR A 69 14.00 -3.48 2.76
CA TYR A 69 13.00 -2.75 3.52
C TYR A 69 11.58 -2.90 2.95
N VAL A 70 11.42 -2.92 1.63
CA VAL A 70 10.12 -3.17 0.98
C VAL A 70 9.59 -4.57 1.31
N ILE A 71 10.44 -5.60 1.21
CA ILE A 71 10.06 -6.97 1.53
C ILE A 71 9.72 -7.08 3.01
N LEU A 72 10.49 -6.43 3.89
CA LEU A 72 10.20 -6.36 5.32
C LEU A 72 8.83 -5.73 5.58
N ALA A 73 8.50 -4.61 4.92
CA ALA A 73 7.19 -3.99 5.04
C ALA A 73 6.06 -4.92 4.60
N ILE A 74 6.21 -5.61 3.46
CA ILE A 74 5.19 -6.56 2.95
C ILE A 74 4.99 -7.72 3.93
N VAL A 75 6.07 -8.28 4.48
CA VAL A 75 5.97 -9.38 5.45
C VAL A 75 5.33 -8.90 6.76
N LEU A 76 5.65 -7.70 7.23
CA LEU A 76 5.01 -7.08 8.41
C LEU A 76 3.51 -6.85 8.17
N ILE A 77 3.11 -6.29 7.03
CA ILE A 77 1.70 -6.10 6.64
C ILE A 77 0.98 -7.45 6.67
N PHE A 78 1.56 -8.47 6.04
CA PHE A 78 0.98 -9.81 6.00
C PHE A 78 0.84 -10.41 7.40
N MET A 79 1.87 -10.28 8.26
CA MET A 79 1.84 -10.75 9.64
C MET A 79 0.75 -10.05 10.46
N VAL A 80 0.61 -8.73 10.33
CA VAL A 80 -0.45 -7.95 11.02
C VAL A 80 -1.85 -8.44 10.61
N ILE A 81 -2.06 -8.73 9.31
CA ILE A 81 -3.33 -9.26 8.81
C ILE A 81 -3.60 -10.66 9.39
N LEU A 82 -2.60 -11.56 9.39
CA LEU A 82 -2.74 -12.91 9.97
C LEU A 82 -3.05 -12.85 11.47
N LEU A 83 -2.35 -11.99 12.22
CA LEU A 83 -2.60 -11.79 13.65
C LEU A 83 -4.01 -11.24 13.90
N ASN A 84 -4.46 -10.31 13.07
CA ASN A 84 -5.82 -9.79 13.18
C ASN A 84 -6.87 -10.87 12.85
N ASP A 85 -6.67 -11.67 11.81
CA ASP A 85 -7.56 -12.75 11.43
C ASP A 85 -7.67 -13.82 12.56
N ARG A 86 -6.55 -14.15 13.18
CA ARG A 86 -6.51 -15.21 14.22
C ARG A 86 -7.00 -14.74 15.57
N TYR A 87 -6.52 -13.56 16.01
CA TYR A 87 -6.72 -13.08 17.39
C TYR A 87 -7.65 -11.87 17.50
N GLY A 88 -7.98 -11.22 16.39
CA GLY A 88 -8.84 -10.03 16.40
C GLY A 88 -8.21 -8.81 17.07
N ILE A 89 -6.88 -8.71 17.06
CA ILE A 89 -6.12 -7.68 17.81
C ILE A 89 -6.56 -6.27 17.40
N LEU A 90 -6.79 -6.05 16.10
CA LEU A 90 -7.17 -4.75 15.55
C LEU A 90 -8.69 -4.56 15.43
N HIS A 91 -9.51 -5.49 15.92
CA HIS A 91 -10.97 -5.42 15.73
C HIS A 91 -11.57 -4.14 16.31
N ARG A 92 -11.11 -3.68 17.48
CA ARG A 92 -11.61 -2.44 18.09
C ARG A 92 -11.25 -1.21 17.26
N LEU A 93 -10.03 -1.17 16.72
CA LEU A 93 -9.59 -0.09 15.84
C LEU A 93 -10.33 -0.09 14.51
N LEU A 94 -10.52 -1.26 13.91
CA LEU A 94 -11.27 -1.42 12.67
C LEU A 94 -12.74 -1.02 12.86
N ASP A 95 -13.37 -1.43 13.96
CA ASP A 95 -14.74 -1.03 14.30
C ASP A 95 -14.81 0.49 14.48
N PHE A 96 -13.87 1.09 15.20
CA PHE A 96 -13.82 2.52 15.43
C PHE A 96 -13.64 3.33 14.13
N PHE A 97 -12.71 2.94 13.27
CA PHE A 97 -12.38 3.71 12.06
C PHE A 97 -13.25 3.39 10.85
N PHE A 98 -13.70 2.15 10.67
CA PHE A 98 -14.30 1.73 9.40
C PHE A 98 -15.74 1.22 9.53
N TYR A 99 -16.05 0.43 10.57
CA TYR A 99 -17.35 -0.28 10.61
C TYR A 99 -18.39 0.34 11.52
N LYS A 100 -18.00 0.93 12.64
CA LYS A 100 -18.90 1.54 13.63
C LYS A 100 -18.64 3.04 13.82
N ALA A 101 -17.89 3.64 12.90
CA ALA A 101 -17.63 5.07 12.94
C ALA A 101 -18.94 5.85 12.86
N SER A 102 -19.19 6.74 13.82
CA SER A 102 -20.34 7.65 13.80
C SER A 102 -20.35 8.57 12.58
N ASN A 103 -19.15 8.90 12.08
CA ASN A 103 -18.95 9.63 10.84
C ASN A 103 -17.80 8.98 10.02
N PRO A 104 -18.12 8.11 9.05
CA PRO A 104 -17.09 7.42 8.26
C PRO A 104 -16.18 8.38 7.46
N LEU A 105 -16.71 9.54 7.04
CA LEU A 105 -15.93 10.55 6.35
C LEU A 105 -14.86 11.17 7.26
N LEU A 106 -15.26 11.53 8.49
CA LEU A 106 -14.33 12.10 9.47
C LEU A 106 -13.21 11.12 9.82
N SER A 107 -13.56 9.85 10.00
CA SER A 107 -12.58 8.79 10.26
C SER A 107 -11.61 8.60 9.09
N PHE A 108 -12.12 8.63 7.85
CA PHE A 108 -11.28 8.58 6.65
C PHE A 108 -10.32 9.78 6.56
N LEU A 109 -10.84 11.00 6.78
CA LEU A 109 -10.02 12.23 6.77
C LEU A 109 -8.96 12.21 7.87
N PHE A 110 -9.29 11.74 9.07
CA PHE A 110 -8.32 11.59 10.15
C PHE A 110 -7.18 10.64 9.78
N MET A 111 -7.51 9.48 9.21
CA MET A 111 -6.50 8.51 8.74
C MET A 111 -5.64 9.09 7.62
N LEU A 112 -6.24 9.84 6.69
CA LEU A 112 -5.53 10.50 5.61
C LEU A 112 -4.53 11.55 6.15
N VAL A 113 -4.98 12.41 7.08
CA VAL A 113 -4.12 13.41 7.73
C VAL A 113 -2.97 12.75 8.49
N LEU A 114 -3.24 11.62 9.17
CA LEU A 114 -2.22 10.88 9.89
C LEU A 114 -1.15 10.29 8.95
N ILE A 115 -1.56 9.70 7.82
CA ILE A 115 -0.62 9.20 6.82
C ILE A 115 0.20 10.34 6.23
N ILE A 116 -0.43 11.44 5.85
CA ILE A 116 0.26 12.60 5.27
C ILE A 116 1.26 13.16 6.30
N GLY A 117 0.84 13.34 7.56
CA GLY A 117 1.70 13.85 8.63
C GLY A 117 2.91 12.97 8.90
N LEU A 118 2.72 11.65 8.99
CA LEU A 118 3.83 10.70 9.18
C LEU A 118 4.72 10.62 7.92
N SER A 119 4.13 10.68 6.72
CA SER A 119 4.91 10.73 5.47
C SER A 119 5.73 12.01 5.36
N TYR A 120 5.19 13.13 5.81
CA TYR A 120 5.93 14.38 5.92
C TYR A 120 7.07 14.27 6.96
N ALA A 121 6.79 13.66 8.11
CA ALA A 121 7.79 13.47 9.17
C ALA A 121 8.98 12.64 8.68
N ILE A 122 8.75 11.51 7.97
CA ILE A 122 9.86 10.64 7.50
C ILE A 122 10.77 11.35 6.48
N VAL A 123 10.21 12.29 5.70
CA VAL A 123 11.00 13.10 4.75
C VAL A 123 11.92 14.08 5.48
N HIS A 124 11.49 14.62 6.63
CA HIS A 124 12.21 15.67 7.37
C HIS A 124 13.12 15.10 8.46
N ILE A 125 13.03 13.81 8.79
CA ILE A 125 13.96 13.17 9.71
C ILE A 125 15.33 13.02 9.03
N PRO A 126 16.42 13.55 9.61
CA PRO A 126 17.75 13.36 9.07
C PRO A 126 18.09 11.87 8.94
N PRO A 127 18.65 11.41 7.80
CA PRO A 127 18.99 9.99 7.58
C PRO A 127 19.90 9.38 8.66
N GLN A 128 20.74 10.22 9.30
CA GLN A 128 21.62 9.80 10.39
C GLN A 128 20.83 9.38 11.65
N ASN A 129 19.61 9.90 11.84
CA ASN A 129 18.74 9.49 12.94
C ASN A 129 17.99 8.21 12.60
N ILE A 130 18.75 7.11 12.54
CA ILE A 130 18.28 5.79 12.11
C ILE A 130 17.10 5.31 12.96
N ILE A 131 17.12 5.55 14.27
CA ILE A 131 16.06 5.10 15.18
C ILE A 131 14.75 5.82 14.88
N ALA A 132 14.76 7.14 14.77
CA ALA A 132 13.55 7.91 14.49
C ALA A 132 12.98 7.59 13.09
N SER A 133 13.84 7.48 12.07
CA SER A 133 13.44 7.14 10.72
C SER A 133 12.77 5.76 10.64
N ASN A 134 13.35 4.74 11.28
CA ASN A 134 12.77 3.40 11.33
C ASN A 134 11.49 3.34 12.19
N ALA A 135 11.41 4.10 13.29
CA ALA A 135 10.21 4.16 14.13
C ALA A 135 9.01 4.75 13.35
N VAL A 136 9.20 5.87 12.65
CA VAL A 136 8.16 6.49 11.82
C VAL A 136 7.80 5.57 10.65
N TRP A 137 8.76 4.94 10.01
CA TRP A 137 8.54 3.96 8.97
C TRP A 137 7.68 2.78 9.47
N LEU A 138 8.00 2.22 10.64
CA LEU A 138 7.22 1.13 11.24
C LEU A 138 5.77 1.57 11.53
N LEU A 139 5.57 2.78 12.07
CA LEU A 139 4.24 3.34 12.29
C LEU A 139 3.44 3.47 10.98
N LEU A 140 4.09 3.92 9.90
CA LEU A 140 3.48 4.00 8.57
C LEU A 140 3.09 2.60 8.05
N VAL A 141 3.94 1.60 8.20
CA VAL A 141 3.65 0.21 7.80
C VAL A 141 2.48 -0.35 8.60
N MET A 142 2.40 -0.09 9.90
CA MET A 142 1.29 -0.51 10.76
C MET A 142 -0.03 0.18 10.36
N LEU A 143 0.02 1.47 10.07
CA LEU A 143 -1.14 2.25 9.64
C LEU A 143 -1.68 1.78 8.29
N ILE A 144 -0.80 1.55 7.32
CA ILE A 144 -1.21 1.01 6.01
C ILE A 144 -1.79 -0.39 6.13
N SER A 145 -1.26 -1.23 7.06
CA SER A 145 -1.82 -2.55 7.35
C SER A 145 -3.27 -2.45 7.82
N LEU A 146 -3.57 -1.50 8.71
CA LEU A 146 -4.93 -1.26 9.21
C LEU A 146 -5.90 -0.87 8.08
N ILE A 147 -5.46 0.04 7.18
CA ILE A 147 -6.27 0.49 6.05
C ILE A 147 -6.48 -0.62 5.01
N LEU A 148 -5.51 -1.52 4.87
CA LEU A 148 -5.55 -2.59 3.88
C LEU A 148 -6.51 -3.73 4.27
N ILE A 149 -6.75 -3.98 5.57
CA ILE A 149 -7.59 -5.07 6.06
C ILE A 149 -9.00 -5.08 5.44
N PRO A 150 -9.77 -3.97 5.40
CA PRO A 150 -11.09 -3.96 4.77
C PRO A 150 -11.04 -4.33 3.28
N SER A 151 -10.02 -3.85 2.56
CA SER A 151 -9.85 -4.19 1.13
C SER A 151 -9.54 -5.66 0.93
N ILE A 152 -8.73 -6.27 1.80
CA ILE A 152 -8.45 -7.71 1.76
C ILE A 152 -9.69 -8.53 2.08
N TYR A 153 -10.51 -8.11 3.04
CA TYR A 153 -11.78 -8.78 3.34
C TYR A 153 -12.72 -8.78 2.14
N PHE A 154 -12.91 -7.62 1.50
CA PHE A 154 -13.65 -7.53 0.26
C PHE A 154 -13.06 -8.44 -0.84
N GLY A 155 -11.75 -8.42 -0.99
CA GLY A 155 -11.03 -9.26 -1.94
C GLY A 155 -11.19 -10.77 -1.69
N ARG A 156 -11.27 -11.19 -0.43
CA ARG A 156 -11.52 -12.61 -0.06
C ARG A 156 -12.95 -13.02 -0.41
N VAL A 157 -13.94 -12.21 -0.05
CA VAL A 157 -15.35 -12.46 -0.36
C VAL A 157 -15.57 -12.56 -1.88
N SER A 158 -14.91 -11.72 -2.66
CA SER A 158 -14.98 -11.73 -4.11
C SER A 158 -14.03 -12.74 -4.79
N GLY A 159 -13.15 -13.41 -4.04
CA GLY A 159 -12.09 -14.27 -4.57
C GLY A 159 -11.01 -13.56 -5.38
N ALA A 160 -10.85 -12.23 -5.22
CA ALA A 160 -9.98 -11.41 -6.06
C ALA A 160 -8.53 -11.32 -5.55
N VAL A 161 -8.25 -11.63 -4.26
CA VAL A 161 -6.94 -11.36 -3.60
C VAL A 161 -5.76 -11.96 -4.34
N GLY A 162 -5.81 -13.25 -4.67
CA GLY A 162 -4.67 -13.94 -5.31
C GLY A 162 -4.32 -13.36 -6.68
N MET A 163 -5.35 -13.12 -7.50
CA MET A 163 -5.15 -12.54 -8.84
C MET A 163 -4.68 -11.07 -8.76
N ALA A 164 -5.24 -10.29 -7.82
CA ALA A 164 -4.80 -8.91 -7.59
C ALA A 164 -3.33 -8.87 -7.16
N GLY A 165 -2.89 -9.76 -6.26
CA GLY A 165 -1.50 -9.87 -5.85
C GLY A 165 -0.57 -10.20 -7.01
N LEU A 166 -0.93 -11.20 -7.82
CA LEU A 166 -0.12 -11.61 -8.97
C LEU A 166 0.02 -10.48 -10.01
N ILE A 167 -1.08 -9.80 -10.33
CA ILE A 167 -1.05 -8.66 -11.26
C ILE A 167 -0.23 -7.51 -10.68
N THR A 168 -0.36 -7.22 -9.37
CA THR A 168 0.44 -6.17 -8.73
C THR A 168 1.92 -6.45 -8.86
N VAL A 169 2.36 -7.67 -8.58
CA VAL A 169 3.78 -8.06 -8.76
C VAL A 169 4.20 -7.88 -10.21
N ALA A 170 3.41 -8.34 -11.18
CA ALA A 170 3.70 -8.16 -12.61
C ALA A 170 3.82 -6.68 -13.01
N VAL A 171 2.91 -5.83 -12.53
CA VAL A 171 2.94 -4.37 -12.76
C VAL A 171 4.20 -3.75 -12.16
N VAL A 172 4.55 -4.10 -10.92
CA VAL A 172 5.74 -3.55 -10.25
C VAL A 172 7.02 -3.96 -10.99
N VAL A 173 7.13 -5.22 -11.41
CA VAL A 173 8.28 -5.69 -12.18
C VAL A 173 8.35 -4.98 -13.54
N ALA A 174 7.24 -4.88 -14.27
CA ALA A 174 7.21 -4.23 -15.57
C ALA A 174 7.56 -2.72 -15.46
N THR A 175 6.94 -2.01 -14.51
CA THR A 175 7.24 -0.59 -14.26
C THR A 175 8.66 -0.37 -13.76
N GLY A 176 9.19 -1.32 -12.98
CA GLY A 176 10.58 -1.33 -12.53
C GLY A 176 11.56 -1.42 -13.69
N LEU A 177 11.35 -2.36 -14.61
CA LEU A 177 12.18 -2.48 -15.81
C LEU A 177 12.09 -1.22 -16.69
N VAL A 178 10.87 -0.75 -16.95
CA VAL A 178 10.66 0.47 -17.77
C VAL A 178 11.31 1.69 -17.11
N GLY A 179 11.06 1.94 -15.81
CA GLY A 179 11.60 3.09 -15.11
C GLY A 179 13.12 3.05 -14.98
N TYR A 180 13.70 1.89 -14.74
CA TYR A 180 15.14 1.72 -14.58
C TYR A 180 15.92 1.88 -15.89
N TYR A 181 15.46 1.24 -16.98
CA TYR A 181 16.18 1.24 -18.27
C TYR A 181 15.79 2.40 -19.18
N TYR A 182 14.53 2.78 -19.21
CA TYR A 182 13.99 3.78 -20.14
C TYR A 182 13.51 5.06 -19.47
N GLY A 183 13.57 5.17 -18.13
CA GLY A 183 13.04 6.31 -17.39
C GLY A 183 13.65 7.63 -17.83
N ASP A 184 14.95 7.69 -18.09
CA ASP A 184 15.65 8.91 -18.50
C ASP A 184 15.22 9.41 -19.88
N THR A 185 14.79 8.51 -20.78
CA THR A 185 14.30 8.84 -22.14
C THR A 185 12.81 9.11 -22.19
N LEU A 186 12.00 8.37 -21.42
CA LEU A 186 10.53 8.50 -21.41
C LEU A 186 10.05 9.68 -20.56
N ILE A 187 10.77 9.97 -19.48
CA ILE A 187 10.38 11.01 -18.52
C ILE A 187 11.30 12.22 -18.71
N THR A 188 10.95 13.06 -19.67
CA THR A 188 11.74 14.26 -20.03
C THR A 188 11.42 15.50 -19.21
N PHE A 189 10.30 15.49 -18.47
CA PHE A 189 9.86 16.57 -17.59
C PHE A 189 9.49 16.03 -16.20
N ASP A 190 9.19 16.90 -15.26
CA ASP A 190 8.90 16.53 -13.86
C ASP A 190 7.51 15.88 -13.72
N TRP A 191 7.45 14.58 -14.04
CA TRP A 191 6.22 13.79 -13.91
C TRP A 191 5.73 13.71 -12.47
N ASP A 192 6.64 13.69 -11.49
CA ASP A 192 6.25 13.58 -10.08
C ASP A 192 5.42 14.78 -9.65
N TYR A 193 5.73 15.98 -10.13
CA TYR A 193 4.95 17.17 -9.87
C TYR A 193 3.52 17.05 -10.46
N TYR A 194 3.40 16.73 -11.75
CA TYR A 194 2.09 16.63 -12.42
C TYR A 194 1.26 15.47 -11.89
N LEU A 195 1.87 14.32 -11.62
CA LEU A 195 1.18 13.15 -11.07
C LEU A 195 0.72 13.38 -9.62
N THR A 196 1.47 14.15 -8.84
CA THR A 196 1.06 14.57 -7.50
C THR A 196 -0.19 15.43 -7.56
N TRP A 197 -0.26 16.42 -8.48
CA TRP A 197 -1.46 17.22 -8.68
C TRP A 197 -2.63 16.39 -9.20
N ALA A 198 -2.38 15.44 -10.10
CA ALA A 198 -3.40 14.49 -10.57
C ALA A 198 -3.95 13.64 -9.42
N LEU A 199 -3.08 13.20 -8.50
CA LEU A 199 -3.49 12.44 -7.31
C LEU A 199 -4.33 13.31 -6.36
N ILE A 200 -3.95 14.56 -6.13
CA ILE A 200 -4.74 15.51 -5.31
C ILE A 200 -6.11 15.73 -5.95
N ALA A 201 -6.16 16.01 -7.24
CA ALA A 201 -7.41 16.17 -7.98
C ALA A 201 -8.28 14.91 -7.89
N TRP A 202 -7.68 13.72 -8.03
CA TRP A 202 -8.36 12.44 -7.87
C TRP A 202 -8.98 12.29 -6.48
N ILE A 203 -8.25 12.64 -5.40
CA ILE A 203 -8.76 12.60 -4.01
C ILE A 203 -9.96 13.54 -3.87
N VAL A 204 -9.87 14.77 -4.38
CA VAL A 204 -10.96 15.75 -4.33
C VAL A 204 -12.19 15.23 -5.08
N ILE A 205 -12.02 14.70 -6.29
CA ILE A 205 -13.11 14.10 -7.08
C ILE A 205 -13.73 12.91 -6.34
N PHE A 206 -12.91 12.06 -5.70
CA PHE A 206 -13.40 10.92 -4.93
C PHE A 206 -14.26 11.37 -3.75
N ILE A 207 -13.83 12.39 -3.00
CA ILE A 207 -14.58 12.95 -1.88
C ILE A 207 -15.90 13.58 -2.37
N LEU A 208 -15.84 14.47 -3.36
CA LEU A 208 -17.02 15.14 -3.90
C LEU A 208 -18.02 14.16 -4.53
N GLY A 209 -17.53 13.21 -5.31
CA GLY A 209 -18.36 12.20 -5.96
C GLY A 209 -19.12 11.33 -4.96
N ARG A 210 -18.54 11.11 -3.76
CA ARG A 210 -19.22 10.39 -2.68
C ARG A 210 -20.53 11.05 -2.22
N PHE A 211 -20.62 12.39 -2.31
CA PHE A 211 -21.82 13.14 -1.97
C PHE A 211 -22.83 13.23 -3.13
N MET A 212 -22.37 13.10 -4.37
CA MET A 212 -23.23 13.26 -5.55
C MET A 212 -23.93 11.96 -5.96
N VAL A 213 -23.36 10.81 -5.59
CA VAL A 213 -23.88 9.49 -5.96
C VAL A 213 -24.89 9.02 -4.94
N THR A 214 -26.11 8.77 -5.38
CA THR A 214 -27.26 8.43 -4.51
C THR A 214 -27.69 6.97 -4.61
N THR A 215 -27.52 6.34 -5.76
CA THR A 215 -27.97 4.95 -5.97
C THR A 215 -26.82 3.94 -5.76
N PRO A 216 -27.11 2.71 -5.29
CA PRO A 216 -26.12 1.64 -5.14
C PRO A 216 -25.35 1.34 -6.43
N THR A 217 -26.02 1.30 -7.57
CA THR A 217 -25.42 1.01 -8.87
C THR A 217 -24.45 2.10 -9.31
N GLU A 218 -24.85 3.37 -9.17
CA GLU A 218 -23.97 4.49 -9.46
C GLU A 218 -22.75 4.49 -8.55
N MET A 219 -22.91 4.20 -7.26
CA MET A 219 -21.83 4.11 -6.30
C MET A 219 -20.77 3.09 -6.71
N ILE A 220 -21.19 1.89 -7.11
CA ILE A 220 -20.26 0.86 -7.56
C ILE A 220 -19.57 1.24 -8.85
N ASN A 221 -20.31 1.82 -9.82
CA ASN A 221 -19.72 2.32 -11.05
C ASN A 221 -18.70 3.43 -10.77
N PHE A 222 -19.01 4.34 -9.87
CA PHE A 222 -18.11 5.39 -9.43
C PHE A 222 -16.83 4.81 -8.79
N ILE A 223 -16.95 3.88 -7.83
CA ILE A 223 -15.81 3.21 -7.21
C ILE A 223 -14.96 2.49 -8.28
N TYR A 224 -15.59 1.83 -9.24
CA TYR A 224 -14.91 1.11 -10.32
C TYR A 224 -14.11 2.04 -11.22
N ILE A 225 -14.71 3.15 -11.68
CA ILE A 225 -14.05 4.16 -12.53
C ILE A 225 -12.90 4.82 -11.76
N MET A 226 -13.12 5.19 -10.51
CA MET A 226 -12.11 5.81 -9.66
C MET A 226 -10.93 4.85 -9.39
N ALA A 227 -11.17 3.55 -9.25
CA ALA A 227 -10.09 2.57 -9.11
C ALA A 227 -9.27 2.43 -10.40
N ILE A 228 -9.89 2.51 -11.59
CA ILE A 228 -9.13 2.50 -12.86
C ILE A 228 -8.28 3.77 -12.99
N ALA A 229 -8.84 4.94 -12.70
CA ALA A 229 -8.10 6.19 -12.77
C ALA A 229 -6.92 6.22 -11.79
N SER A 230 -7.14 5.79 -10.55
CA SER A 230 -6.11 5.62 -9.53
C SER A 230 -5.01 4.66 -9.97
N LEU A 231 -5.38 3.50 -10.52
CA LEU A 231 -4.42 2.51 -11.02
C LEU A 231 -3.49 3.12 -12.08
N ILE A 232 -4.02 3.88 -13.03
CA ILE A 232 -3.20 4.55 -14.07
C ILE A 232 -2.21 5.53 -13.42
N ILE A 233 -2.68 6.37 -12.49
CA ILE A 233 -1.82 7.34 -11.78
C ILE A 233 -0.70 6.61 -11.03
N PHE A 234 -1.02 5.55 -10.28
CA PHE A 234 -0.01 4.82 -9.49
C PHE A 234 0.97 4.01 -10.36
N VAL A 235 0.55 3.49 -11.50
CA VAL A 235 1.45 2.85 -12.48
C VAL A 235 2.47 3.87 -13.02
N LEU A 236 2.03 5.07 -13.38
CA LEU A 236 2.92 6.13 -13.83
C LEU A 236 3.85 6.62 -12.72
N LEU A 237 3.34 6.76 -11.49
CA LEU A 237 4.14 7.08 -10.31
C LEU A 237 5.18 6.00 -9.98
N LEU A 238 4.91 4.72 -10.28
CA LEU A 238 5.90 3.65 -10.12
C LEU A 238 7.03 3.78 -11.15
N VAL A 239 6.70 4.06 -12.42
CA VAL A 239 7.74 4.28 -13.46
C VAL A 239 8.65 5.45 -13.08
N SER A 240 8.07 6.58 -12.65
CA SER A 240 8.83 7.76 -12.20
C SER A 240 9.68 7.44 -10.97
N TYR A 241 9.13 6.71 -10.01
CA TYR A 241 9.85 6.29 -8.81
C TYR A 241 11.10 5.46 -9.14
N PHE A 242 11.01 4.48 -10.03
CA PHE A 242 12.17 3.63 -10.37
C PHE A 242 13.28 4.40 -11.10
N LYS A 243 12.93 5.41 -11.91
CA LYS A 243 13.89 6.37 -12.44
C LYS A 243 14.61 7.12 -11.31
N THR A 244 13.84 7.70 -10.39
CA THR A 244 14.37 8.46 -9.25
C THR A 244 15.23 7.59 -8.33
N LEU A 245 14.80 6.35 -8.05
CA LEU A 245 15.57 5.38 -7.26
C LEU A 245 16.95 5.12 -7.86
N LYS A 246 17.04 4.92 -9.20
CA LYS A 246 18.30 4.76 -9.92
C LYS A 246 19.19 6.00 -9.78
N GLN A 247 18.60 7.18 -9.95
CA GLN A 247 19.33 8.46 -9.83
C GLN A 247 19.84 8.68 -8.40
N ASN A 248 19.03 8.38 -7.38
CA ASN A 248 19.43 8.48 -5.98
C ASN A 248 20.54 7.50 -5.63
N ALA A 249 20.48 6.27 -6.18
CA ALA A 249 21.58 5.31 -6.00
C ALA A 249 22.90 5.83 -6.56
N ASN A 250 22.90 6.42 -7.75
CA ASN A 250 24.10 7.01 -8.36
C ASN A 250 24.61 8.21 -7.52
N LYS A 251 23.73 9.14 -7.14
CA LYS A 251 24.09 10.28 -6.29
C LYS A 251 24.65 9.85 -4.93
N CYS A 252 24.15 8.75 -4.38
CA CYS A 252 24.66 8.20 -3.13
C CYS A 252 26.10 7.68 -3.30
N VAL A 253 26.36 6.92 -4.37
CA VAL A 253 27.73 6.44 -4.68
C VAL A 253 28.70 7.61 -4.89
N ASP A 254 28.24 8.70 -5.51
CA ASP A 254 29.01 9.92 -5.73
C ASP A 254 29.17 10.79 -4.43
N GLY A 255 28.64 10.33 -3.30
CA GLY A 255 28.71 11.03 -2.02
C GLY A 255 27.86 12.31 -1.92
N GLN A 256 26.92 12.53 -2.84
CA GLN A 256 26.06 13.71 -2.88
C GLN A 256 24.84 13.60 -1.97
N VAL A 257 24.41 12.37 -1.63
CA VAL A 257 23.22 12.11 -0.83
C VAL A 257 23.52 10.98 0.16
N ILE A 258 23.02 11.14 1.39
CA ILE A 258 23.07 10.09 2.41
C ILE A 258 21.87 9.16 2.19
N PRO A 259 22.06 7.81 2.25
CA PRO A 259 20.97 6.87 2.00
C PRO A 259 19.88 6.95 3.08
N ASN A 260 18.61 6.94 2.67
CA ASN A 260 17.45 6.89 3.56
C ASN A 260 16.53 5.73 3.13
N TYR A 261 16.93 4.51 3.46
CA TYR A 261 16.19 3.29 3.05
C TYR A 261 14.74 3.22 3.57
N PRO A 262 14.43 3.64 4.83
CA PRO A 262 13.05 3.73 5.29
C PRO A 262 12.18 4.63 4.40
N LEU A 263 12.65 5.82 4.03
CA LEU A 263 11.91 6.75 3.16
C LEU A 263 11.72 6.18 1.75
N GLU A 264 12.80 5.66 1.14
CA GLU A 264 12.75 5.07 -0.20
C GLU A 264 11.78 3.88 -0.25
N SER A 265 11.89 2.98 0.71
CA SER A 265 10.98 1.82 0.78
C SER A 265 9.53 2.24 1.02
N TRP A 266 9.27 3.23 1.88
CA TRP A 266 7.93 3.76 2.10
C TRP A 266 7.31 4.29 0.81
N SER A 267 8.08 5.05 0.05
CA SER A 267 7.64 5.61 -1.23
C SER A 267 7.24 4.52 -2.24
N LEU A 268 7.91 3.38 -2.25
CA LEU A 268 7.56 2.23 -3.08
C LEU A 268 6.35 1.47 -2.52
N VAL A 269 6.36 1.17 -1.23
CA VAL A 269 5.30 0.38 -0.57
C VAL A 269 3.93 1.05 -0.75
N ILE A 270 3.81 2.37 -0.55
CA ILE A 270 2.52 3.05 -0.69
C ILE A 270 1.98 2.97 -2.13
N LYS A 271 2.84 3.07 -3.14
CA LYS A 271 2.46 2.93 -4.55
C LYS A 271 2.00 1.49 -4.86
N MET A 272 2.75 0.50 -4.40
CA MET A 272 2.41 -0.92 -4.57
C MET A 272 1.08 -1.29 -3.91
N VAL A 273 0.86 -0.82 -2.67
CA VAL A 273 -0.38 -1.07 -1.93
C VAL A 273 -1.58 -0.45 -2.64
N ASN A 274 -1.46 0.76 -3.17
CA ASN A 274 -2.56 1.37 -3.92
C ASN A 274 -2.87 0.59 -5.21
N VAL A 275 -1.86 0.18 -5.99
CA VAL A 275 -2.08 -0.71 -7.14
C VAL A 275 -2.80 -1.99 -6.73
N PHE A 276 -2.40 -2.62 -5.63
CA PHE A 276 -3.02 -3.84 -5.13
C PHE A 276 -4.49 -3.62 -4.73
N VAL A 277 -4.79 -2.54 -4.00
CA VAL A 277 -6.16 -2.20 -3.58
C VAL A 277 -7.05 -1.92 -4.80
N ASP A 278 -6.55 -1.17 -5.77
CA ASP A 278 -7.30 -0.87 -6.99
C ASP A 278 -7.56 -2.13 -7.81
N MET A 279 -6.59 -3.05 -7.91
CA MET A 279 -6.79 -4.35 -8.53
C MET A 279 -7.81 -5.21 -7.79
N ILE A 280 -7.81 -5.22 -6.45
CA ILE A 280 -8.86 -5.89 -5.65
C ILE A 280 -10.24 -5.31 -5.98
N ARG A 281 -10.38 -3.99 -6.04
CA ARG A 281 -11.66 -3.31 -6.34
C ARG A 281 -12.14 -3.66 -7.75
N ILE A 282 -11.29 -3.50 -8.75
CA ILE A 282 -11.62 -3.77 -10.16
C ILE A 282 -12.03 -5.23 -10.36
N LEU A 283 -11.20 -6.17 -9.91
CA LEU A 283 -11.45 -7.60 -10.08
C LEU A 283 -12.62 -8.09 -9.22
N GLY A 284 -12.71 -7.59 -7.98
CA GLY A 284 -13.78 -7.97 -7.06
C GLY A 284 -15.14 -7.53 -7.55
N ILE A 285 -15.30 -6.28 -7.95
CA ILE A 285 -16.55 -5.77 -8.54
C ILE A 285 -16.92 -6.58 -9.79
N ARG A 286 -15.96 -6.81 -10.70
CA ARG A 286 -16.20 -7.56 -11.93
C ARG A 286 -16.65 -8.99 -11.68
N ARG A 287 -16.05 -9.68 -10.68
CA ARG A 287 -16.41 -11.06 -10.33
C ARG A 287 -17.78 -11.16 -9.69
N MET A 288 -18.13 -10.24 -8.80
CA MET A 288 -19.43 -10.24 -8.11
C MET A 288 -20.59 -9.84 -9.02
N ARG A 289 -20.33 -9.17 -10.13
CA ARG A 289 -21.33 -8.82 -11.15
C ARG A 289 -21.64 -9.97 -12.11
N ARG A 290 -20.69 -10.88 -12.31
CA ARG A 290 -20.90 -12.12 -13.08
C ARG A 290 -21.73 -13.13 -12.30
#